data_562cecc71ec76e87ed28f9e948d707fd
#
_entry.id   562cecc71ec76e87ed28f9e948d707fd
#
_cell.length_a   1.000
_cell.length_b   1.000
_cell.length_c   1.000
_cell.angle_alpha   90.00
_cell.angle_beta   90.00
_cell.angle_gamma   90.00
#
_symmetry.space_group_name_H-M   'P 1'
#
loop_
_entity.id
_entity.type
_entity.pdbx_description
1 polymer ?
#
loop_
_entity_poly.entity_id
_entity_poly.type
_entity_poly.pdbx_seq_one_letter_code
_entity_poly.pdbx_strand_id
1 'polypeptide(L)'
;MSFPKKLTRRSVLQGSALAGALTATAPLAQAGHHGQSKTQSLLSAGNTILFQGNSITDAGRDKKNEVANKQQAFGRGYAWMAASQLLISQPEKKYTIHNRGISGNKVHQLDARWDKDCLQLRPDVLSILIGVNDIWHGLNGRYDGTIKS
;
A
#
# COMPACT_ATOMS: atom_id res chain seq x y z
N MET A 1 -6.68 46.88 -2.26
CA MET A 1 -6.71 45.41 -1.97
C MET A 1 -5.49 45.08 -1.13
N SER A 2 -5.67 44.77 0.14
CA SER A 2 -4.59 44.52 1.09
C SER A 2 -4.42 43.00 1.24
N PHE A 3 -3.18 42.51 1.04
CA PHE A 3 -2.84 41.10 1.22
C PHE A 3 -2.64 40.76 2.69
N PRO A 4 -3.10 39.61 3.19
CA PRO A 4 -2.90 39.24 4.59
C PRO A 4 -1.44 38.86 4.84
N LYS A 5 -0.91 39.36 6.01
CA LYS A 5 0.45 39.10 6.48
C LYS A 5 0.65 37.61 6.79
N LYS A 6 1.72 37.02 6.25
CA LYS A 6 2.16 35.66 6.59
C LYS A 6 2.51 35.54 8.07
N LEU A 7 1.88 34.58 8.75
CA LEU A 7 2.25 34.18 10.11
C LEU A 7 3.61 33.45 10.08
N THR A 8 4.58 33.96 10.85
CA THR A 8 5.89 33.34 11.04
C THR A 8 5.93 32.52 12.33
N ARG A 9 6.75 31.49 12.38
CA ARG A 9 6.92 30.59 13.55
C ARG A 9 7.28 31.27 14.87
N ARG A 10 7.62 32.55 14.85
CA ARG A 10 8.07 33.33 16.00
C ARG A 10 6.93 33.98 16.81
N SER A 11 5.71 34.04 16.30
CA SER A 11 4.56 34.65 16.95
C SER A 11 3.76 33.74 17.88
N VAL A 12 4.18 32.49 18.04
CA VAL A 12 3.45 31.49 18.86
C VAL A 12 4.05 31.33 20.27
N LEU A 13 5.21 31.96 20.57
CA LEU A 13 5.96 31.74 21.83
C LEU A 13 5.96 32.90 22.81
N GLN A 14 5.10 33.90 22.64
CA GLN A 14 5.00 35.02 23.62
C GLN A 14 3.56 35.15 24.14
N GLY A 15 3.28 34.42 25.21
CA GLY A 15 2.01 34.55 25.92
C GLY A 15 1.83 33.51 27.02
N SER A 16 2.69 33.55 28.05
CA SER A 16 2.41 32.81 29.28
C SER A 16 3.17 33.42 30.44
N ALA A 17 2.52 34.28 31.20
CA ALA A 17 2.76 34.43 32.62
C ALA A 17 1.65 35.32 33.20
N LEU A 18 0.76 34.69 33.97
CA LEU A 18 0.24 35.30 35.21
C LEU A 18 -0.48 34.25 36.05
N ALA A 19 -0.04 34.16 37.27
CA ALA A 19 -0.46 33.24 38.30
C ALA A 19 -1.91 33.52 38.76
N GLY A 20 -2.62 32.48 39.17
CA GLY A 20 -3.88 32.53 39.86
C GLY A 20 -4.24 31.17 40.38
N ALA A 21 -3.92 30.90 41.66
CA ALA A 21 -4.34 29.69 42.34
C ALA A 21 -5.85 29.74 42.59
N LEU A 22 -6.61 28.83 42.02
CA LEU A 22 -7.97 28.49 42.46
C LEU A 22 -8.09 26.98 42.38
N THR A 23 -8.12 26.37 43.57
CA THR A 23 -8.43 24.96 43.76
C THR A 23 -9.91 24.72 43.42
N ALA A 24 -10.18 24.23 42.23
CA ALA A 24 -11.46 23.64 41.89
C ALA A 24 -11.22 22.16 41.57
N THR A 25 -11.66 21.30 42.48
CA THR A 25 -11.78 19.87 42.29
C THR A 25 -12.87 19.63 41.26
N ALA A 26 -12.52 19.61 39.98
CA ALA A 26 -13.39 19.11 38.95
C ALA A 26 -13.18 17.58 38.83
N PRO A 27 -14.25 16.77 38.75
CA PRO A 27 -14.09 15.34 38.51
C PRO A 27 -13.41 15.17 37.14
N LEU A 28 -12.36 14.33 37.10
CA LEU A 28 -11.80 13.87 35.83
C LEU A 28 -12.93 13.24 35.03
N ALA A 29 -13.42 13.96 34.04
CA ALA A 29 -14.21 13.34 32.98
C ALA A 29 -13.32 12.28 32.34
N GLN A 30 -13.61 11.01 32.59
CA GLN A 30 -13.05 9.90 31.86
C GLN A 30 -13.34 10.20 30.39
N ALA A 31 -12.28 10.51 29.64
CA ALA A 31 -12.35 10.56 28.19
C ALA A 31 -12.89 9.21 27.76
N GLY A 32 -14.14 9.22 27.31
CA GLY A 32 -14.80 8.01 26.83
C GLY A 32 -13.88 7.35 25.81
N HIS A 33 -13.57 6.09 26.06
CA HIS A 33 -13.00 5.21 25.04
C HIS A 33 -13.89 5.37 23.81
N HIS A 34 -13.38 6.09 22.82
CA HIS A 34 -13.96 6.02 21.48
C HIS A 34 -13.95 4.52 21.15
N GLY A 35 -15.12 3.93 21.10
CA GLY A 35 -15.28 2.55 20.70
C GLY A 35 -14.51 2.38 19.41
N GLN A 36 -13.40 1.64 19.46
CA GLN A 36 -12.73 1.19 18.26
C GLN A 36 -13.79 0.42 17.50
N SER A 37 -14.32 1.03 16.46
CA SER A 37 -15.06 0.32 15.42
C SER A 37 -14.12 -0.85 15.06
N LYS A 38 -14.54 -2.08 15.37
CA LYS A 38 -13.84 -3.29 14.92
C LYS A 38 -13.92 -3.25 13.40
N THR A 39 -12.98 -2.55 12.77
CA THR A 39 -12.78 -2.63 11.33
C THR A 39 -12.47 -4.09 11.09
N GLN A 40 -13.47 -4.81 10.59
CA GLN A 40 -13.35 -6.23 10.30
C GLN A 40 -12.18 -6.36 9.32
N SER A 41 -11.10 -6.99 9.77
CA SER A 41 -9.92 -7.19 8.92
C SER A 41 -10.36 -7.98 7.68
N LEU A 42 -10.13 -7.41 6.51
CA LEU A 42 -10.37 -8.10 5.23
C LEU A 42 -9.47 -9.34 5.05
N LEU A 43 -8.42 -9.44 5.88
CA LEU A 43 -7.45 -10.52 5.83
C LEU A 43 -7.71 -11.54 6.94
N SER A 44 -7.90 -12.79 6.54
CA SER A 44 -8.02 -13.95 7.43
C SER A 44 -6.71 -14.72 7.52
N ALA A 45 -6.55 -15.50 8.59
CA ALA A 45 -5.38 -16.38 8.74
C ALA A 45 -5.28 -17.36 7.56
N GLY A 46 -4.07 -17.58 7.08
CA GLY A 46 -3.78 -18.47 5.95
C GLY A 46 -4.03 -17.88 4.58
N ASN A 47 -4.52 -16.63 4.48
CA ASN A 47 -4.79 -16.04 3.17
C ASN A 47 -3.56 -16.02 2.27
N THR A 48 -3.80 -16.30 1.00
CA THR A 48 -2.87 -16.09 -0.09
C THR A 48 -3.08 -14.68 -0.67
N ILE A 49 -2.03 -13.86 -0.64
CA ILE A 49 -2.04 -12.47 -1.12
C ILE A 49 -1.13 -12.39 -2.34
N LEU A 50 -1.63 -11.84 -3.42
CA LEU A 50 -0.90 -11.70 -4.68
C LEU A 50 -0.78 -10.25 -5.11
N PHE A 51 0.44 -9.79 -5.36
CA PHE A 51 0.74 -8.54 -6.02
C PHE A 51 1.00 -8.79 -7.50
N GLN A 52 0.19 -8.20 -8.38
CA GLN A 52 0.32 -8.24 -9.83
C GLN A 52 0.56 -6.84 -10.40
N GLY A 53 1.28 -6.76 -11.51
CA GLY A 53 1.49 -5.48 -12.17
C GLY A 53 2.71 -5.43 -13.08
N ASN A 54 3.16 -4.19 -13.29
CA ASN A 54 4.30 -3.84 -14.14
C ASN A 54 5.59 -3.58 -13.32
N SER A 55 6.45 -2.68 -13.82
CA SER A 55 7.74 -2.34 -13.18
C SER A 55 7.62 -1.81 -11.76
N ILE A 56 6.54 -1.14 -11.42
CA ILE A 56 6.32 -0.59 -10.07
C ILE A 56 6.11 -1.75 -9.08
N THR A 57 5.41 -2.79 -9.49
CA THR A 57 5.22 -4.00 -8.68
C THR A 57 6.44 -4.92 -8.72
N ASP A 58 7.07 -5.10 -9.88
CA ASP A 58 8.31 -5.88 -10.08
C ASP A 58 9.44 -5.34 -9.17
N ALA A 59 9.71 -4.06 -9.27
CA ALA A 59 10.73 -3.34 -8.50
C ALA A 59 12.07 -4.10 -8.37
N GLY A 60 12.48 -4.80 -9.43
CA GLY A 60 13.73 -5.56 -9.49
C GLY A 60 13.70 -6.87 -8.70
N ARG A 61 12.54 -7.51 -8.60
CA ARG A 61 12.43 -8.86 -8.02
C ARG A 61 13.23 -9.88 -8.83
N ASP A 62 13.71 -10.93 -8.21
CA ASP A 62 14.24 -12.10 -8.90
C ASP A 62 13.09 -12.94 -9.46
N LYS A 63 12.91 -12.87 -10.78
CA LYS A 63 11.82 -13.58 -11.49
C LYS A 63 12.01 -15.11 -11.56
N LYS A 64 13.23 -15.59 -11.27
CA LYS A 64 13.52 -17.02 -11.18
C LYS A 64 13.11 -17.60 -9.83
N ASN A 65 13.00 -16.73 -8.81
CA ASN A 65 12.55 -17.09 -7.48
C ASN A 65 11.05 -16.81 -7.34
N GLU A 66 10.24 -17.84 -7.48
CA GLU A 66 8.78 -17.72 -7.38
C GLU A 66 8.22 -18.16 -6.02
N VAL A 67 9.09 -18.40 -5.03
CA VAL A 67 8.71 -18.88 -3.70
C VAL A 67 8.04 -17.76 -2.91
N ALA A 68 6.89 -18.08 -2.28
CA ALA A 68 6.19 -17.14 -1.40
C ALA A 68 7.06 -16.68 -0.23
N ASN A 69 6.83 -15.48 0.25
CA ASN A 69 7.47 -14.91 1.44
C ASN A 69 9.02 -14.82 1.38
N LYS A 70 9.60 -14.92 0.19
CA LYS A 70 11.05 -14.76 -0.01
C LYS A 70 11.38 -13.35 -0.46
N GLN A 71 12.33 -12.70 0.21
CA GLN A 71 12.75 -11.34 -0.10
C GLN A 71 13.12 -11.15 -1.58
N GLN A 72 13.89 -12.06 -2.14
CA GLN A 72 14.35 -12.01 -3.53
C GLN A 72 13.17 -12.00 -4.52
N ALA A 73 12.08 -12.69 -4.18
CA ALA A 73 10.88 -12.76 -4.99
C ALA A 73 10.02 -11.48 -4.94
N PHE A 74 10.27 -10.57 -3.99
CA PHE A 74 9.47 -9.36 -3.81
C PHE A 74 10.03 -8.12 -4.50
N GLY A 75 11.34 -8.05 -4.74
CA GLY A 75 11.99 -6.83 -5.19
C GLY A 75 12.18 -5.81 -4.06
N ARG A 76 12.12 -4.50 -4.42
CA ARG A 76 12.46 -3.39 -3.51
C ARG A 76 11.39 -2.30 -3.47
N GLY A 77 10.18 -2.61 -3.94
CA GLY A 77 9.07 -1.67 -4.07
C GLY A 77 8.00 -1.87 -3.00
N TYR A 78 6.82 -1.29 -3.27
CA TYR A 78 5.68 -1.31 -2.34
C TYR A 78 5.23 -2.73 -1.96
N ALA A 79 5.33 -3.70 -2.88
CA ALA A 79 4.96 -5.09 -2.62
C ALA A 79 5.82 -5.70 -1.51
N TRP A 80 7.14 -5.41 -1.52
CA TRP A 80 8.03 -5.82 -0.43
C TRP A 80 7.68 -5.13 0.89
N MET A 81 7.42 -3.82 0.87
CA MET A 81 7.07 -3.07 2.08
C MET A 81 5.77 -3.58 2.70
N ALA A 82 4.73 -3.78 1.89
CA ALA A 82 3.44 -4.30 2.34
C ALA A 82 3.55 -5.74 2.88
N ALA A 83 4.26 -6.62 2.15
CA ALA A 83 4.48 -7.99 2.59
C ALA A 83 5.25 -8.05 3.91
N SER A 84 6.33 -7.28 4.06
CA SER A 84 7.12 -7.20 5.28
C SER A 84 6.28 -6.71 6.46
N GLN A 85 5.47 -5.67 6.26
CA GLN A 85 4.59 -5.13 7.28
C GLN A 85 3.59 -6.19 7.76
N LEU A 86 2.94 -6.90 6.84
CA LEU A 86 1.96 -7.95 7.18
C LEU A 86 2.61 -9.11 7.93
N LEU A 87 3.76 -9.61 7.44
CA LEU A 87 4.45 -10.75 8.04
C LEU A 87 5.02 -10.44 9.43
N ILE A 88 5.44 -9.19 9.67
CA ILE A 88 5.99 -8.77 10.97
C ILE A 88 4.87 -8.43 11.95
N SER A 89 3.82 -7.73 11.51
CA SER A 89 2.76 -7.27 12.41
C SER A 89 1.75 -8.34 12.79
N GLN A 90 1.62 -9.40 11.97
CA GLN A 90 0.64 -10.47 12.13
C GLN A 90 1.23 -11.85 11.84
N PRO A 91 2.32 -12.27 12.51
CA PRO A 91 3.01 -13.53 12.21
C PRO A 91 2.13 -14.76 12.47
N GLU A 92 1.20 -14.65 13.40
CA GLU A 92 0.23 -15.70 13.73
C GLU A 92 -0.74 -16.00 12.59
N LYS A 93 -0.93 -15.05 11.67
CA LYS A 93 -1.84 -15.20 10.52
C LYS A 93 -1.27 -16.11 9.42
N LYS A 94 0.03 -16.33 9.37
CA LYS A 94 0.69 -17.26 8.43
C LYS A 94 0.30 -16.98 6.98
N TYR A 95 0.34 -15.73 6.54
CA TYR A 95 0.04 -15.34 5.17
C TYR A 95 1.01 -15.97 4.17
N THR A 96 0.48 -16.36 3.01
CA THR A 96 1.26 -16.74 1.83
C THR A 96 1.24 -15.58 0.85
N ILE A 97 2.38 -14.91 0.62
CA ILE A 97 2.40 -13.68 -0.17
C ILE A 97 3.30 -13.85 -1.38
N HIS A 98 2.80 -13.48 -2.56
CA HIS A 98 3.51 -13.54 -3.82
C HIS A 98 3.61 -12.17 -4.49
N ASN A 99 4.72 -11.92 -5.18
CA ASN A 99 4.85 -10.85 -6.15
C ASN A 99 5.07 -11.45 -7.55
N ARG A 100 4.17 -11.12 -8.48
CA ARG A 100 4.21 -11.56 -9.89
C ARG A 100 4.31 -10.36 -10.85
N GLY A 101 4.74 -9.20 -10.38
CA GLY A 101 5.01 -8.04 -11.23
C GLY A 101 6.09 -8.35 -12.26
N ILE A 102 5.94 -7.81 -13.48
CA ILE A 102 6.94 -7.88 -14.56
C ILE A 102 7.10 -6.51 -15.19
N SER A 103 8.32 -5.99 -15.14
CA SER A 103 8.67 -4.70 -15.73
C SER A 103 8.30 -4.63 -17.20
N GLY A 104 7.71 -3.51 -17.62
CA GLY A 104 7.29 -3.27 -18.99
C GLY A 104 5.93 -3.85 -19.36
N ASN A 105 5.34 -4.74 -18.52
CA ASN A 105 4.07 -5.35 -18.87
C ASN A 105 2.95 -4.34 -19.05
N LYS A 106 2.14 -4.61 -20.07
CA LYS A 106 0.87 -4.00 -20.42
C LYS A 106 -0.27 -4.95 -20.03
N VAL A 107 -1.50 -4.48 -20.10
CA VAL A 107 -2.68 -5.28 -19.72
C VAL A 107 -2.74 -6.61 -20.47
N HIS A 108 -2.62 -6.59 -21.81
CA HIS A 108 -2.66 -7.82 -22.61
C HIS A 108 -1.53 -8.81 -22.30
N GLN A 109 -0.35 -8.31 -21.90
CA GLN A 109 0.77 -9.17 -21.49
C GLN A 109 0.56 -9.78 -20.11
N LEU A 110 -0.11 -9.05 -19.20
CA LEU A 110 -0.54 -9.60 -17.92
C LEU A 110 -1.62 -10.66 -18.12
N ASP A 111 -2.57 -10.43 -19.03
CA ASP A 111 -3.62 -11.37 -19.41
C ASP A 111 -3.03 -12.67 -19.94
N ALA A 112 -2.07 -12.59 -20.85
CA ALA A 112 -1.41 -13.75 -21.45
C ALA A 112 -0.75 -14.73 -20.45
N ARG A 113 -0.45 -14.28 -19.22
CA ARG A 113 0.13 -15.09 -18.14
C ARG A 113 -0.80 -15.27 -16.95
N TRP A 114 -2.07 -14.87 -17.09
CA TRP A 114 -3.03 -14.81 -16.00
C TRP A 114 -3.27 -16.15 -15.32
N ASP A 115 -3.42 -17.22 -16.12
CA ASP A 115 -3.64 -18.56 -15.59
C ASP A 115 -2.51 -19.01 -14.66
N LYS A 116 -1.25 -18.90 -15.12
CA LYS A 116 -0.08 -19.33 -14.36
C LYS A 116 0.18 -18.43 -13.15
N ASP A 117 0.15 -17.11 -13.37
CA ASP A 117 0.64 -16.15 -12.40
C ASP A 117 -0.45 -15.58 -11.47
N CYS A 118 -1.71 -16.02 -11.68
CA CYS A 118 -2.83 -15.63 -10.82
C CYS A 118 -3.71 -16.83 -10.47
N LEU A 119 -4.42 -17.43 -11.44
CA LEU A 119 -5.43 -18.43 -11.14
C LEU A 119 -4.86 -19.69 -10.45
N GLN A 120 -3.70 -20.16 -10.87
CA GLN A 120 -3.05 -21.32 -10.24
C GLN A 120 -2.60 -21.06 -8.80
N LEU A 121 -2.33 -19.81 -8.44
CA LEU A 121 -1.98 -19.42 -7.07
C LEU A 121 -3.21 -19.30 -6.16
N ARG A 122 -4.40 -19.23 -6.72
CA ARG A 122 -5.68 -19.11 -6.02
C ARG A 122 -5.66 -18.06 -4.91
N PRO A 123 -5.35 -16.80 -5.24
CA PRO A 123 -5.24 -15.76 -4.22
C PRO A 123 -6.59 -15.44 -3.59
N ASP A 124 -6.62 -15.29 -2.26
CA ASP A 124 -7.76 -14.75 -1.53
C ASP A 124 -7.84 -13.23 -1.68
N VAL A 125 -6.68 -12.58 -1.83
CA VAL A 125 -6.57 -11.15 -2.04
C VAL A 125 -5.61 -10.86 -3.19
N LEU A 126 -6.06 -10.03 -4.12
CA LEU A 126 -5.32 -9.63 -5.30
C LEU A 126 -5.16 -8.11 -5.35
N SER A 127 -3.91 -7.66 -5.43
CA SER A 127 -3.54 -6.27 -5.72
C SER A 127 -3.02 -6.17 -7.16
N ILE A 128 -3.66 -5.35 -8.00
CA ILE A 128 -3.26 -5.15 -9.41
C ILE A 128 -2.87 -3.69 -9.61
N LEU A 129 -1.67 -3.47 -10.16
CA LEU A 129 -1.19 -2.16 -10.57
C LEU A 129 -0.63 -2.24 -11.99
N ILE A 130 -1.49 -1.97 -12.98
CA ILE A 130 -1.20 -2.10 -14.41
C ILE A 130 -1.82 -0.94 -15.19
N GLY A 131 -1.44 -0.73 -16.46
CA GLY A 131 -2.05 0.23 -17.38
C GLY A 131 -1.15 1.41 -17.72
N VAL A 132 -0.20 1.79 -16.87
CA VAL A 132 0.68 2.93 -17.18
C VAL A 132 1.50 2.72 -18.45
N ASN A 133 1.96 1.49 -18.71
CA ASN A 133 2.70 1.17 -19.93
C ASN A 133 1.79 1.15 -21.17
N ASP A 134 0.52 0.82 -21.00
CA ASP A 134 -0.48 0.88 -22.07
C ASP A 134 -0.65 2.32 -22.56
N ILE A 135 -0.83 3.27 -21.64
CA ILE A 135 -0.93 4.70 -21.95
C ILE A 135 0.38 5.21 -22.51
N TRP A 136 1.49 4.95 -21.84
CA TRP A 136 2.82 5.44 -22.24
C TRP A 136 3.21 4.98 -23.65
N HIS A 137 3.04 3.69 -23.93
CA HIS A 137 3.34 3.14 -25.25
C HIS A 137 2.31 3.55 -26.30
N GLY A 138 1.04 3.74 -25.90
CA GLY A 138 0.00 4.28 -26.78
C GLY A 138 0.36 5.69 -27.27
N LEU A 139 0.73 6.59 -26.36
CA LEU A 139 1.11 7.96 -26.69
C LEU A 139 2.37 8.03 -27.57
N ASN A 140 3.28 7.08 -27.45
CA ASN A 140 4.52 7.02 -28.24
C ASN A 140 4.41 6.16 -29.52
N GLY A 141 3.21 5.70 -29.88
CA GLY A 141 3.00 4.85 -31.06
C GLY A 141 3.68 3.46 -30.97
N ARG A 142 4.00 3.01 -29.76
CA ARG A 142 4.68 1.71 -29.50
C ARG A 142 3.78 0.68 -28.84
N TYR A 143 2.47 0.90 -28.86
CA TYR A 143 1.54 -0.06 -28.28
C TYR A 143 1.41 -1.28 -29.20
N ASP A 144 1.66 -2.47 -28.64
CA ASP A 144 1.67 -3.76 -29.33
C ASP A 144 0.45 -4.64 -28.99
N GLY A 145 -0.50 -4.09 -28.23
CA GLY A 145 -1.75 -4.77 -27.87
C GLY A 145 -2.90 -4.37 -28.80
N THR A 146 -3.93 -5.20 -28.83
CA THR A 146 -5.21 -4.87 -29.47
C THR A 146 -6.24 -4.53 -28.41
N ILE A 147 -6.84 -3.35 -28.51
CA ILE A 147 -8.05 -3.02 -27.72
C ILE A 147 -9.21 -3.70 -28.45
N LYS A 148 -9.74 -4.78 -27.85
CA LYS A 148 -11.01 -5.33 -28.32
C LYS A 148 -12.13 -4.39 -27.83
N SER A 149 -12.78 -3.72 -28.75
CA SER A 149 -13.98 -2.93 -28.51
C SER A 149 -15.18 -3.80 -28.18
#